data_3a82f7a05600643c8676b5a6a75ad1d7
#
_entry.id   3a82f7a05600643c8676b5a6a75ad1d7
#
_cell.length_a   1.000
_cell.length_b   1.000
_cell.length_c   1.000
_cell.angle_alpha   90.00
_cell.angle_beta   90.00
_cell.angle_gamma   90.00
#
_symmetry.space_group_name_H-M   'P 1'
#
loop_
_entity.id
_entity.type
_entity.pdbx_description
1 polymer ?
#
loop_
_entity_poly.entity_id
_entity_poly.type
_entity_poly.pdbx_seq_one_letter_code
_entity_poly.pdbx_strand_id
1 'polypeptide(L)'
;MTASDAIRWARRVRSERPPAALDEYLAGFEAFFNDYAGRVDYWRTRNPGYHETIASLARFYVPRGARVLEVGCGTGDLLASLEPSEGVGIDLSAAMVARASERHPHLEFRHAAAERLDLAGREFDYIILSDLVGYLFDIRGALERLRAVAHPRTRIIINWYSRVWQPVVHLLEFLRLKYPLPLLNWTTVGDVENLLRLAGFETVRSRGHILLPLRLGPISRFANRFLAHLPVLRWFVWTNWVVARPIPRAAPSLPSVTIVCPCRNEKGNIEQAVRRLPALGSRTELIFVEGHSKDDTLDECRGVAAAHPELDIKVMVQSGTGKGDAVRLGFAHATGDMLMILDADLSVAPEDLPQFYDAMVSGAGEFVMGSRLVYTMDPKAMRFLNLLGNRFFGLLLSVLIGQPIKDTLCGTKVIWRLDYAHLAAGRAHFGDFDPYGDFDLIFGAAKLNLRIVEIPVRYRERTYGAPNISRFADGWLLLRMSALAAGRLFFAA
;
A
#
# COMPACT_ATOMS: atom_id res chain seq x y z
N MET A 1 -31.98 -23.78 -15.77
CA MET A 1 -32.18 -22.63 -16.69
C MET A 1 -31.40 -22.93 -17.98
N THR A 2 -32.00 -22.84 -19.17
CA THR A 2 -31.23 -23.01 -20.41
C THR A 2 -30.32 -21.81 -20.67
N ALA A 3 -29.30 -21.99 -21.53
CA ALA A 3 -28.41 -20.87 -21.92
C ALA A 3 -29.18 -19.63 -22.46
N SER A 4 -30.27 -19.90 -23.19
CA SER A 4 -31.17 -18.85 -23.70
C SER A 4 -31.93 -18.16 -22.57
N ASP A 5 -32.27 -18.89 -21.51
CA ASP A 5 -32.97 -18.36 -20.35
C ASP A 5 -32.04 -17.51 -19.48
N ALA A 6 -30.80 -17.95 -19.29
CA ALA A 6 -29.78 -17.20 -18.57
C ALA A 6 -29.46 -15.86 -19.24
N ILE A 7 -29.30 -15.85 -20.55
CA ILE A 7 -29.07 -14.62 -21.33
C ILE A 7 -30.30 -13.70 -21.30
N ARG A 8 -31.51 -14.27 -21.41
CA ARG A 8 -32.76 -13.50 -21.31
C ARG A 8 -32.90 -12.90 -19.92
N TRP A 9 -32.62 -13.66 -18.88
CA TRP A 9 -32.63 -13.17 -17.50
C TRP A 9 -31.62 -12.04 -17.30
N ALA A 10 -30.36 -12.20 -17.74
CA ALA A 10 -29.34 -11.13 -17.64
C ALA A 10 -29.74 -9.84 -18.36
N ARG A 11 -30.40 -9.94 -19.52
CA ARG A 11 -30.95 -8.77 -20.24
C ARG A 11 -32.11 -8.15 -19.50
N ARG A 12 -33.02 -8.96 -18.97
CA ARG A 12 -34.21 -8.54 -18.24
C ARG A 12 -33.80 -7.75 -16.97
N VAL A 13 -32.88 -8.28 -16.18
CA VAL A 13 -32.39 -7.65 -14.94
C VAL A 13 -31.71 -6.29 -15.20
N ARG A 14 -31.16 -6.08 -16.40
CA ARG A 14 -30.59 -4.78 -16.80
C ARG A 14 -31.64 -3.77 -17.29
N SER A 15 -32.68 -4.23 -17.98
CA SER A 15 -33.71 -3.37 -18.59
C SER A 15 -34.89 -3.11 -17.68
N GLU A 16 -35.17 -4.01 -16.74
CA GLU A 16 -36.20 -3.91 -15.73
C GLU A 16 -35.61 -3.57 -14.37
N ARG A 17 -36.43 -3.23 -13.38
CA ARG A 17 -35.94 -3.06 -12.01
C ARG A 17 -35.36 -4.37 -11.50
N PRO A 18 -34.15 -4.34 -10.88
CA PRO A 18 -33.60 -5.52 -10.21
C PRO A 18 -34.60 -6.04 -9.15
N PRO A 19 -34.58 -7.33 -8.83
CA PRO A 19 -35.39 -7.88 -7.74
C PRO A 19 -35.27 -7.05 -6.47
N ALA A 20 -36.39 -6.79 -5.80
CA ALA A 20 -36.39 -5.95 -4.59
C ALA A 20 -35.88 -6.72 -3.35
N ALA A 21 -35.90 -8.07 -3.41
CA ALA A 21 -35.48 -8.93 -2.32
C ALA A 21 -34.12 -9.58 -2.61
N LEU A 22 -33.25 -9.56 -1.61
CA LEU A 22 -31.89 -10.15 -1.70
C LEU A 22 -31.94 -11.63 -2.11
N ASP A 23 -32.87 -12.43 -1.55
CA ASP A 23 -32.97 -13.87 -1.85
C ASP A 23 -33.28 -14.13 -3.31
N GLU A 24 -34.26 -13.41 -3.90
CA GLU A 24 -34.61 -13.53 -5.31
C GLU A 24 -33.41 -13.10 -6.20
N TYR A 25 -32.72 -12.03 -5.81
CA TYR A 25 -31.54 -11.56 -6.50
C TYR A 25 -30.43 -12.62 -6.52
N LEU A 26 -30.06 -13.15 -5.34
CA LEU A 26 -29.01 -14.16 -5.21
C LEU A 26 -29.37 -15.44 -5.98
N ALA A 27 -30.59 -15.93 -5.89
CA ALA A 27 -31.03 -17.12 -6.61
C ALA A 27 -30.92 -16.96 -8.14
N GLY A 28 -31.30 -15.79 -8.67
CA GLY A 28 -31.16 -15.48 -10.09
C GLY A 28 -29.70 -15.41 -10.57
N PHE A 29 -28.83 -14.79 -9.78
CA PHE A 29 -27.39 -14.72 -10.08
C PHE A 29 -26.72 -16.10 -9.95
N GLU A 30 -27.04 -16.85 -8.92
CA GLU A 30 -26.53 -18.22 -8.75
C GLU A 30 -26.88 -19.10 -9.95
N ALA A 31 -28.15 -19.09 -10.38
CA ALA A 31 -28.61 -19.86 -11.55
C ALA A 31 -27.88 -19.42 -12.83
N PHE A 32 -27.64 -18.09 -13.00
CA PHE A 32 -26.90 -17.56 -14.14
C PHE A 32 -25.45 -18.05 -14.15
N PHE A 33 -24.73 -17.90 -13.03
CA PHE A 33 -23.31 -18.27 -12.94
C PHE A 33 -23.10 -19.79 -12.92
N ASN A 34 -24.06 -20.57 -12.44
CA ASN A 34 -24.04 -22.04 -12.59
C ASN A 34 -24.10 -22.47 -14.08
N ASP A 35 -24.94 -21.83 -14.92
CA ASP A 35 -24.92 -22.03 -16.36
C ASP A 35 -23.63 -21.51 -17.02
N TYR A 36 -23.16 -20.35 -16.60
CA TYR A 36 -21.92 -19.74 -17.14
C TYR A 36 -20.69 -20.57 -16.83
N ALA A 37 -20.64 -21.30 -15.71
CA ALA A 37 -19.51 -22.14 -15.32
C ALA A 37 -19.08 -23.12 -16.42
N GLY A 38 -20.04 -23.66 -17.21
CA GLY A 38 -19.73 -24.52 -18.36
C GLY A 38 -19.03 -23.83 -19.53
N ARG A 39 -19.00 -22.50 -19.55
CA ARG A 39 -18.49 -21.67 -20.66
C ARG A 39 -17.36 -20.75 -20.28
N VAL A 40 -17.03 -20.66 -18.99
CA VAL A 40 -16.04 -19.70 -18.48
C VAL A 40 -14.68 -19.86 -19.17
N ASP A 41 -14.22 -21.10 -19.39
CA ASP A 41 -12.93 -21.37 -20.03
C ASP A 41 -12.89 -20.91 -21.48
N TYR A 42 -13.96 -21.16 -22.23
CA TYR A 42 -14.07 -20.68 -23.61
C TYR A 42 -13.93 -19.15 -23.70
N TRP A 43 -14.55 -18.39 -22.79
CA TRP A 43 -14.46 -16.93 -22.81
C TRP A 43 -13.14 -16.41 -22.26
N ARG A 44 -12.52 -17.10 -21.30
CA ARG A 44 -11.19 -16.77 -20.78
C ARG A 44 -10.10 -16.96 -21.85
N THR A 45 -10.18 -18.03 -22.63
CA THR A 45 -9.23 -18.25 -23.74
C THR A 45 -9.33 -17.22 -24.84
N ARG A 46 -10.46 -16.54 -24.98
CA ARG A 46 -10.64 -15.42 -25.91
C ARG A 46 -10.03 -14.09 -25.42
N ASN A 47 -9.90 -13.94 -24.12
CA ASN A 47 -9.33 -12.72 -23.54
C ASN A 47 -8.23 -13.04 -22.50
N PRO A 48 -7.21 -13.83 -22.87
CA PRO A 48 -6.19 -14.26 -21.92
C PRO A 48 -5.35 -13.08 -21.39
N GLY A 49 -5.12 -12.03 -22.19
CA GLY A 49 -4.33 -10.86 -21.81
C GLY A 49 -4.93 -10.09 -20.65
N TYR A 50 -6.25 -10.03 -20.55
CA TYR A 50 -6.94 -9.40 -19.42
C TYR A 50 -6.66 -10.16 -18.13
N HIS A 51 -6.92 -11.45 -18.09
CA HIS A 51 -6.74 -12.28 -16.89
C HIS A 51 -5.27 -12.40 -16.47
N GLU A 52 -4.35 -12.50 -17.43
CA GLU A 52 -2.91 -12.47 -17.17
C GLU A 52 -2.48 -11.16 -16.50
N THR A 53 -3.01 -10.03 -16.96
CA THR A 53 -2.71 -8.71 -16.39
C THR A 53 -3.30 -8.58 -14.97
N ILE A 54 -4.55 -9.01 -14.76
CA ILE A 54 -5.16 -9.03 -13.42
C ILE A 54 -4.33 -9.88 -12.46
N ALA A 55 -3.94 -11.09 -12.85
CA ALA A 55 -3.11 -11.97 -12.02
C ALA A 55 -1.72 -11.37 -11.76
N SER A 56 -1.11 -10.70 -12.74
CA SER A 56 0.18 -10.01 -12.57
C SER A 56 0.07 -8.88 -11.56
N LEU A 57 -0.98 -8.06 -11.66
CA LEU A 57 -1.27 -6.98 -10.72
C LEU A 57 -1.52 -7.53 -9.31
N ALA A 58 -2.34 -8.56 -9.17
CA ALA A 58 -2.61 -9.17 -7.88
C ALA A 58 -1.32 -9.71 -7.23
N ARG A 59 -0.45 -10.42 -7.98
CA ARG A 59 0.87 -10.87 -7.50
C ARG A 59 1.82 -9.73 -7.15
N PHE A 60 1.67 -8.57 -7.78
CA PHE A 60 2.45 -7.40 -7.41
C PHE A 60 2.06 -6.87 -6.03
N TYR A 61 0.75 -6.89 -5.69
CA TYR A 61 0.22 -6.39 -4.43
C TYR A 61 0.29 -7.39 -3.29
N VAL A 62 0.09 -8.68 -3.58
CA VAL A 62 -0.01 -9.76 -2.58
C VAL A 62 1.31 -10.50 -2.51
N PRO A 63 1.99 -10.52 -1.37
CA PRO A 63 3.20 -11.35 -1.16
C PRO A 63 2.85 -12.84 -1.22
N ARG A 64 3.77 -13.66 -1.72
CA ARG A 64 3.67 -15.12 -1.62
C ARG A 64 3.62 -15.54 -0.15
N GLY A 65 2.86 -16.58 0.13
CA GLY A 65 2.71 -17.11 1.50
C GLY A 65 1.79 -16.28 2.40
N ALA A 66 1.12 -15.25 1.90
CA ALA A 66 0.09 -14.52 2.65
C ALA A 66 -1.16 -15.39 2.86
N ARG A 67 -1.95 -15.09 3.90
CA ARG A 67 -3.31 -15.66 4.08
C ARG A 67 -4.28 -14.82 3.23
N VAL A 68 -4.92 -15.46 2.25
CA VAL A 68 -5.73 -14.76 1.24
C VAL A 68 -7.16 -15.26 1.21
N LEU A 69 -8.11 -14.32 1.26
CA LEU A 69 -9.51 -14.55 0.94
C LEU A 69 -9.85 -13.95 -0.42
N GLU A 70 -10.34 -14.72 -1.35
CA GLU A 70 -10.91 -14.23 -2.61
C GLU A 70 -12.44 -14.36 -2.59
N VAL A 71 -13.14 -13.22 -2.71
CA VAL A 71 -14.61 -13.15 -2.75
C VAL A 71 -15.05 -13.02 -4.20
N GLY A 72 -15.89 -13.95 -4.65
CA GLY A 72 -16.24 -14.12 -6.06
C GLY A 72 -15.10 -14.81 -6.83
N CYS A 73 -14.57 -15.92 -6.29
CA CYS A 73 -13.34 -16.56 -6.80
C CYS A 73 -13.53 -17.28 -8.16
N GLY A 74 -14.75 -17.47 -8.62
CA GLY A 74 -15.04 -18.22 -9.84
C GLY A 74 -14.36 -19.59 -9.82
N THR A 75 -13.49 -19.86 -10.79
CA THR A 75 -12.74 -21.13 -10.92
C THR A 75 -11.45 -21.19 -10.09
N GLY A 76 -11.20 -20.22 -9.21
CA GLY A 76 -10.08 -20.21 -8.25
C GLY A 76 -8.69 -19.91 -8.83
N ASP A 77 -8.60 -19.63 -10.14
CA ASP A 77 -7.30 -19.49 -10.82
C ASP A 77 -6.52 -18.27 -10.37
N LEU A 78 -7.19 -17.17 -10.00
CA LEU A 78 -6.52 -15.99 -9.48
C LEU A 78 -5.94 -16.30 -8.10
N LEU A 79 -6.73 -16.86 -7.19
CA LEU A 79 -6.28 -17.25 -5.84
C LEU A 79 -5.08 -18.20 -5.90
N ALA A 80 -5.16 -19.24 -6.74
CA ALA A 80 -4.06 -20.19 -6.92
C ALA A 80 -2.79 -19.53 -7.43
N SER A 81 -2.91 -18.54 -8.32
CA SER A 81 -1.77 -17.80 -8.89
C SER A 81 -0.99 -16.98 -7.86
N LEU A 82 -1.55 -16.73 -6.68
CA LEU A 82 -0.93 -15.95 -5.60
C LEU A 82 -0.04 -16.79 -4.67
N GLU A 83 -0.10 -18.12 -4.76
CA GLU A 83 0.65 -19.05 -3.90
C GLU A 83 0.47 -18.72 -2.41
N PRO A 84 -0.77 -18.66 -1.89
CA PRO A 84 -1.02 -18.32 -0.49
C PRO A 84 -0.59 -19.45 0.45
N SER A 85 -0.22 -19.13 1.71
CA SER A 85 -0.04 -20.13 2.77
C SER A 85 -1.37 -20.70 3.25
N GLU A 86 -2.41 -19.88 3.22
CA GLU A 86 -3.81 -20.22 3.46
C GLU A 86 -4.65 -19.46 2.45
N GLY A 87 -5.31 -20.20 1.54
CA GLY A 87 -6.17 -19.61 0.50
C GLY A 87 -7.60 -20.09 0.64
N VAL A 88 -8.52 -19.14 0.79
CA VAL A 88 -9.96 -19.39 0.82
C VAL A 88 -10.62 -18.63 -0.33
N GLY A 89 -11.32 -19.35 -1.18
CA GLY A 89 -12.17 -18.79 -2.22
C GLY A 89 -13.65 -18.95 -1.87
N ILE A 90 -14.45 -17.92 -2.04
CA ILE A 90 -15.90 -18.02 -1.95
C ILE A 90 -16.54 -17.56 -3.24
N ASP A 91 -17.58 -18.27 -3.66
CA ASP A 91 -18.37 -17.91 -4.84
C ASP A 91 -19.84 -18.25 -4.60
N LEU A 92 -20.74 -17.46 -5.20
CA LEU A 92 -22.18 -17.68 -5.17
C LEU A 92 -22.60 -18.88 -6.01
N SER A 93 -21.81 -19.27 -7.01
CA SER A 93 -22.11 -20.39 -7.90
C SER A 93 -21.52 -21.70 -7.37
N ALA A 94 -22.37 -22.64 -7.00
CA ALA A 94 -21.96 -24.00 -6.61
C ALA A 94 -21.16 -24.71 -7.72
N ALA A 95 -21.51 -24.46 -8.99
CA ALA A 95 -20.80 -25.03 -10.14
C ALA A 95 -19.39 -24.44 -10.31
N MET A 96 -19.19 -23.15 -10.01
CA MET A 96 -17.85 -22.54 -10.00
C MET A 96 -17.01 -23.11 -8.87
N VAL A 97 -17.57 -23.21 -7.66
CA VAL A 97 -16.89 -23.79 -6.48
C VAL A 97 -16.45 -25.23 -6.73
N ALA A 98 -17.31 -26.06 -7.32
CA ALA A 98 -16.96 -27.44 -7.68
C ALA A 98 -15.74 -27.48 -8.62
N ARG A 99 -15.76 -26.67 -9.69
CA ARG A 99 -14.64 -26.58 -10.64
C ARG A 99 -13.36 -26.03 -10.01
N ALA A 100 -13.48 -25.05 -9.11
CA ALA A 100 -12.34 -24.52 -8.37
C ALA A 100 -11.68 -25.59 -7.49
N SER A 101 -12.49 -26.37 -6.76
CA SER A 101 -12.03 -27.47 -5.91
C SER A 101 -11.35 -28.59 -6.70
N GLU A 102 -11.87 -28.94 -7.89
CA GLU A 102 -11.25 -29.92 -8.78
C GLU A 102 -9.88 -29.43 -9.32
N ARG A 103 -9.78 -28.14 -9.70
CA ARG A 103 -8.55 -27.56 -10.27
C ARG A 103 -7.47 -27.30 -9.25
N HIS A 104 -7.86 -26.88 -8.07
CA HIS A 104 -6.94 -26.41 -7.02
C HIS A 104 -7.23 -27.11 -5.69
N PRO A 105 -7.05 -28.45 -5.58
CA PRO A 105 -7.44 -29.23 -4.40
C PRO A 105 -6.64 -28.89 -3.13
N HIS A 106 -5.57 -28.10 -3.25
CA HIS A 106 -4.77 -27.60 -2.13
C HIS A 106 -5.33 -26.32 -1.51
N LEU A 107 -6.38 -25.72 -2.07
CA LEU A 107 -7.05 -24.52 -1.58
C LEU A 107 -8.46 -24.86 -1.08
N GLU A 108 -8.98 -24.01 -0.22
CA GLU A 108 -10.35 -24.15 0.30
C GLU A 108 -11.32 -23.32 -0.53
N PHE A 109 -12.42 -23.93 -0.98
CA PHE A 109 -13.48 -23.21 -1.69
C PHE A 109 -14.84 -23.44 -1.02
N ARG A 110 -15.62 -22.34 -0.85
CA ARG A 110 -16.93 -22.37 -0.21
C ARG A 110 -18.00 -21.75 -1.08
N HIS A 111 -19.15 -22.41 -1.15
CA HIS A 111 -20.35 -21.88 -1.76
C HIS A 111 -21.02 -20.91 -0.79
N ALA A 112 -20.92 -19.60 -1.04
CA ALA A 112 -21.53 -18.56 -0.22
C ALA A 112 -21.66 -17.24 -1.00
N ALA A 113 -22.69 -16.46 -0.66
CA ALA A 113 -22.82 -15.07 -1.11
C ALA A 113 -21.93 -14.15 -0.28
N ALA A 114 -21.37 -13.11 -0.92
CA ALA A 114 -20.58 -12.09 -0.23
C ALA A 114 -21.39 -11.34 0.86
N GLU A 115 -22.67 -11.11 0.60
CA GLU A 115 -23.62 -10.46 1.51
C GLU A 115 -23.99 -11.33 2.73
N ARG A 116 -23.66 -12.62 2.68
CA ARG A 116 -23.94 -13.61 3.75
C ARG A 116 -22.69 -14.30 4.25
N LEU A 117 -21.54 -13.68 4.00
CA LEU A 117 -20.26 -14.23 4.43
C LEU A 117 -20.24 -14.46 5.94
N ASP A 118 -19.91 -15.69 6.33
CA ASP A 118 -19.60 -16.10 7.68
C ASP A 118 -18.33 -16.96 7.67
N LEU A 119 -17.23 -16.37 8.11
CA LEU A 119 -15.94 -17.04 8.32
C LEU A 119 -15.46 -16.72 9.74
N ALA A 120 -16.37 -16.83 10.73
CA ALA A 120 -16.11 -16.45 12.11
C ALA A 120 -14.80 -17.04 12.65
N GLY A 121 -13.99 -16.19 13.27
CA GLY A 121 -12.72 -16.55 13.90
C GLY A 121 -11.53 -16.68 12.96
N ARG A 122 -11.70 -16.44 11.65
CA ARG A 122 -10.58 -16.41 10.68
C ARG A 122 -10.22 -14.98 10.34
N GLU A 123 -8.94 -14.73 10.15
CA GLU A 123 -8.41 -13.43 9.71
C GLU A 123 -7.46 -13.62 8.54
N PHE A 124 -7.53 -12.71 7.58
CA PHE A 124 -6.74 -12.76 6.35
C PHE A 124 -5.84 -11.53 6.22
N ASP A 125 -4.64 -11.74 5.67
CA ASP A 125 -3.71 -10.65 5.40
C ASP A 125 -4.16 -9.86 4.17
N TYR A 126 -4.76 -10.56 3.18
CA TYR A 126 -5.30 -9.96 1.96
C TYR A 126 -6.70 -10.48 1.66
N ILE A 127 -7.59 -9.55 1.28
CA ILE A 127 -8.94 -9.85 0.82
C ILE A 127 -9.08 -9.28 -0.59
N ILE A 128 -9.47 -10.11 -1.56
CA ILE A 128 -9.54 -9.73 -2.97
C ILE A 128 -10.99 -9.82 -3.44
N LEU A 129 -11.46 -8.76 -4.09
CA LEU A 129 -12.73 -8.69 -4.82
C LEU A 129 -12.40 -8.34 -6.27
N SER A 130 -12.17 -9.36 -7.09
CA SER A 130 -11.81 -9.16 -8.50
C SER A 130 -13.05 -9.21 -9.37
N ASP A 131 -13.35 -8.10 -10.06
CA ASP A 131 -14.51 -7.94 -10.96
C ASP A 131 -15.87 -8.28 -10.30
N LEU A 132 -15.96 -8.20 -8.96
CA LEU A 132 -17.14 -8.62 -8.21
C LEU A 132 -18.15 -7.49 -7.96
N VAL A 133 -17.68 -6.27 -7.69
CA VAL A 133 -18.50 -5.13 -7.20
C VAL A 133 -19.71 -4.84 -8.11
N GLY A 134 -19.55 -5.08 -9.42
CA GLY A 134 -20.62 -4.91 -10.40
C GLY A 134 -21.81 -5.85 -10.23
N TYR A 135 -21.67 -6.92 -9.45
CA TYR A 135 -22.68 -7.99 -9.28
C TYR A 135 -23.29 -8.00 -7.87
N LEU A 136 -22.79 -7.23 -6.93
CA LEU A 136 -23.31 -7.23 -5.55
C LEU A 136 -24.64 -6.48 -5.46
N PHE A 137 -25.58 -7.04 -4.72
CA PHE A 137 -26.85 -6.38 -4.40
C PHE A 137 -26.63 -5.23 -3.40
N ASP A 138 -25.91 -5.52 -2.32
CA ASP A 138 -25.52 -4.57 -1.29
C ASP A 138 -24.00 -4.56 -1.12
N ILE A 139 -23.34 -3.68 -1.86
CA ILE A 139 -21.88 -3.52 -1.81
C ILE A 139 -21.43 -3.15 -0.40
N ARG A 140 -22.15 -2.22 0.26
CA ARG A 140 -21.79 -1.77 1.60
C ARG A 140 -21.91 -2.90 2.62
N GLY A 141 -23.04 -3.62 2.63
CA GLY A 141 -23.25 -4.74 3.55
C GLY A 141 -22.24 -5.87 3.35
N ALA A 142 -21.87 -6.17 2.09
CA ALA A 142 -20.79 -7.13 1.80
C ALA A 142 -19.44 -6.66 2.38
N LEU A 143 -19.07 -5.39 2.18
CA LEU A 143 -17.84 -4.83 2.74
C LEU A 143 -17.83 -4.82 4.28
N GLU A 144 -18.98 -4.49 4.92
CA GLU A 144 -19.10 -4.53 6.39
C GLU A 144 -18.84 -5.93 6.96
N ARG A 145 -19.27 -7.00 6.26
CA ARG A 145 -18.98 -8.39 6.67
C ARG A 145 -17.49 -8.73 6.56
N LEU A 146 -16.79 -8.20 5.57
CA LEU A 146 -15.35 -8.40 5.44
C LEU A 146 -14.57 -7.77 6.60
N ARG A 147 -15.17 -6.82 7.33
CA ARG A 147 -14.54 -6.24 8.51
C ARG A 147 -14.35 -7.25 9.64
N ALA A 148 -15.20 -8.27 9.72
CA ALA A 148 -15.13 -9.32 10.75
C ALA A 148 -13.97 -10.32 10.53
N VAL A 149 -13.47 -10.41 9.29
CA VAL A 149 -12.36 -11.30 8.90
C VAL A 149 -11.06 -10.54 8.59
N ALA A 150 -11.03 -9.25 8.94
CA ALA A 150 -9.90 -8.36 8.70
C ALA A 150 -9.25 -7.95 10.03
N HIS A 151 -7.94 -8.13 10.13
CA HIS A 151 -7.11 -7.58 11.20
C HIS A 151 -6.55 -6.19 10.80
N PRO A 152 -5.95 -5.40 11.70
CA PRO A 152 -5.51 -4.03 11.40
C PRO A 152 -4.55 -3.88 10.22
N ARG A 153 -3.79 -4.94 9.89
CA ARG A 153 -2.86 -4.96 8.74
C ARG A 153 -3.43 -5.54 7.46
N THR A 154 -4.67 -6.00 7.46
CA THR A 154 -5.33 -6.54 6.27
C THR A 154 -5.35 -5.50 5.15
N ARG A 155 -5.13 -5.95 3.90
CA ARG A 155 -5.35 -5.15 2.70
C ARG A 155 -6.51 -5.72 1.91
N ILE A 156 -7.48 -4.86 1.60
CA ILE A 156 -8.55 -5.18 0.67
C ILE A 156 -8.16 -4.64 -0.69
N ILE A 157 -8.17 -5.51 -1.69
CA ILE A 157 -7.87 -5.17 -3.08
C ILE A 157 -9.16 -5.37 -3.88
N ILE A 158 -9.64 -4.31 -4.50
CA ILE A 158 -10.84 -4.33 -5.30
C ILE A 158 -10.49 -3.86 -6.70
N ASN A 159 -10.86 -4.63 -7.72
CA ASN A 159 -10.85 -4.15 -9.10
C ASN A 159 -12.20 -4.36 -9.76
N TRP A 160 -12.51 -3.46 -10.70
CA TRP A 160 -13.76 -3.49 -11.46
C TRP A 160 -13.62 -2.71 -12.78
N TYR A 161 -14.56 -2.96 -13.71
CA TYR A 161 -14.62 -2.24 -14.99
C TYR A 161 -14.90 -0.75 -14.79
N SER A 162 -14.14 0.10 -15.47
CA SER A 162 -14.37 1.53 -15.46
C SER A 162 -15.70 1.88 -16.13
N ARG A 163 -16.49 2.73 -15.49
CA ARG A 163 -17.80 3.19 -15.97
C ARG A 163 -17.74 3.84 -17.36
N VAL A 164 -16.61 4.45 -17.72
CA VAL A 164 -16.41 5.06 -19.04
C VAL A 164 -16.62 4.08 -20.18
N TRP A 165 -16.33 2.79 -19.96
CA TRP A 165 -16.46 1.74 -20.96
C TRP A 165 -17.84 1.07 -21.04
N GLN A 166 -18.78 1.49 -20.17
CA GLN A 166 -20.14 0.92 -20.17
C GLN A 166 -20.78 0.89 -21.54
N PRO A 167 -20.80 1.98 -22.35
CA PRO A 167 -21.43 1.95 -23.69
C PRO A 167 -20.74 0.97 -24.64
N VAL A 168 -19.40 0.88 -24.56
CA VAL A 168 -18.62 -0.01 -25.43
C VAL A 168 -18.84 -1.49 -25.03
N VAL A 169 -18.90 -1.79 -23.74
CA VAL A 169 -19.22 -3.14 -23.25
C VAL A 169 -20.59 -3.58 -23.76
N HIS A 170 -21.61 -2.73 -23.66
CA HIS A 170 -22.95 -3.04 -24.17
C HIS A 170 -22.96 -3.25 -25.70
N LEU A 171 -22.17 -2.47 -26.45
CA LEU A 171 -22.03 -2.66 -27.89
C LEU A 171 -21.36 -4.01 -28.23
N LEU A 172 -20.27 -4.37 -27.52
CA LEU A 172 -19.58 -5.65 -27.72
C LEU A 172 -20.50 -6.85 -27.38
N GLU A 173 -21.34 -6.74 -26.36
CA GLU A 173 -22.34 -7.76 -26.01
C GLU A 173 -23.45 -7.86 -27.06
N PHE A 174 -23.91 -6.71 -27.59
CA PHE A 174 -24.88 -6.67 -28.67
C PHE A 174 -24.34 -7.36 -29.95
N LEU A 175 -23.07 -7.09 -30.28
CA LEU A 175 -22.37 -7.71 -31.40
C LEU A 175 -21.95 -9.18 -31.14
N ARG A 176 -22.25 -9.73 -29.94
CA ARG A 176 -21.87 -11.09 -29.51
C ARG A 176 -20.33 -11.32 -29.45
N LEU A 177 -19.57 -10.26 -29.37
CA LEU A 177 -18.11 -10.30 -29.19
C LEU A 177 -17.70 -10.51 -27.72
N LYS A 178 -18.61 -10.21 -26.79
CA LYS A 178 -18.48 -10.45 -25.35
C LYS A 178 -19.73 -11.16 -24.83
N TYR A 179 -19.55 -12.08 -23.86
CA TYR A 179 -20.69 -12.71 -23.19
C TYR A 179 -21.47 -11.67 -22.38
N PRO A 180 -22.80 -11.62 -22.50
CA PRO A 180 -23.62 -10.65 -21.80
C PRO A 180 -23.69 -11.02 -20.31
N LEU A 181 -22.87 -10.40 -19.50
CA LEU A 181 -22.85 -10.56 -18.06
C LEU A 181 -23.90 -9.62 -17.40
N PRO A 182 -24.57 -10.04 -16.32
CA PRO A 182 -25.58 -9.22 -15.63
C PRO A 182 -24.96 -8.15 -14.72
N LEU A 183 -24.04 -7.34 -15.26
CA LEU A 183 -23.44 -6.22 -14.53
C LEU A 183 -24.50 -5.14 -14.25
N LEU A 184 -24.79 -4.87 -12.98
CA LEU A 184 -25.77 -3.87 -12.56
C LEU A 184 -25.12 -2.59 -12.08
N ASN A 185 -24.03 -2.71 -11.32
CA ASN A 185 -23.40 -1.57 -10.67
C ASN A 185 -22.21 -1.07 -11.51
N TRP A 186 -22.40 0.08 -12.15
CA TRP A 186 -21.33 0.80 -12.82
C TRP A 186 -20.85 1.94 -11.93
N THR A 187 -19.99 1.58 -10.97
CA THR A 187 -19.48 2.50 -9.95
C THR A 187 -18.27 3.28 -10.43
N THR A 188 -18.13 4.51 -9.92
CA THR A 188 -16.90 5.30 -10.03
C THR A 188 -15.93 4.96 -8.91
N VAL A 189 -14.68 5.41 -9.01
CA VAL A 189 -13.68 5.26 -7.93
C VAL A 189 -14.20 5.94 -6.65
N GLY A 190 -14.76 7.15 -6.77
CA GLY A 190 -15.30 7.88 -5.62
C GLY A 190 -16.48 7.16 -4.93
N ASP A 191 -17.32 6.45 -5.69
CA ASP A 191 -18.41 5.65 -5.11
C ASP A 191 -17.86 4.50 -4.26
N VAL A 192 -16.86 3.75 -4.79
CA VAL A 192 -16.24 2.63 -4.08
C VAL A 192 -15.45 3.13 -2.85
N GLU A 193 -14.70 4.22 -2.96
CA GLU A 193 -13.99 4.83 -1.83
C GLU A 193 -14.96 5.29 -0.73
N ASN A 194 -16.11 5.85 -1.10
CA ASN A 194 -17.15 6.24 -0.15
C ASN A 194 -17.79 5.02 0.54
N LEU A 195 -18.10 3.96 -0.22
CA LEU A 195 -18.65 2.71 0.32
C LEU A 195 -17.67 2.02 1.27
N LEU A 196 -16.38 2.00 0.92
CA LEU A 196 -15.32 1.50 1.80
C LEU A 196 -15.28 2.28 3.11
N ARG A 197 -15.31 3.62 3.05
CA ARG A 197 -15.30 4.48 4.24
C ARG A 197 -16.52 4.21 5.14
N LEU A 198 -17.69 4.06 4.57
CA LEU A 198 -18.93 3.75 5.30
C LEU A 198 -18.88 2.36 5.95
N ALA A 199 -18.16 1.41 5.34
CA ALA A 199 -17.95 0.07 5.88
C ALA A 199 -16.76 -0.04 6.86
N GLY A 200 -16.15 1.10 7.25
CA GLY A 200 -15.05 1.12 8.22
C GLY A 200 -13.68 0.80 7.63
N PHE A 201 -13.49 1.06 6.33
CA PHE A 201 -12.20 0.97 5.64
C PHE A 201 -11.76 2.34 5.13
N GLU A 202 -10.47 2.53 4.95
CA GLU A 202 -9.93 3.71 4.29
C GLU A 202 -9.07 3.31 3.08
N THR A 203 -9.18 4.09 2.02
CA THR A 203 -8.38 3.90 0.82
C THR A 203 -6.92 4.29 1.09
N VAL A 204 -6.00 3.36 0.84
CA VAL A 204 -4.57 3.62 0.86
C VAL A 204 -4.14 4.23 -0.46
N ARG A 205 -4.59 3.63 -1.57
CA ARG A 205 -4.36 4.17 -2.92
C ARG A 205 -5.41 3.68 -3.91
N SER A 206 -5.62 4.46 -4.97
CA SER A 206 -6.43 4.08 -6.12
C SER A 206 -5.66 4.33 -7.42
N ARG A 207 -5.82 3.43 -8.39
CA ARG A 207 -5.18 3.55 -9.69
C ARG A 207 -5.98 2.82 -10.76
N GLY A 208 -5.99 3.40 -11.96
CA GLY A 208 -6.51 2.72 -13.13
C GLY A 208 -5.43 1.91 -13.85
N HIS A 209 -5.82 0.78 -14.39
CA HIS A 209 -4.94 -0.12 -15.15
C HIS A 209 -5.63 -0.59 -16.44
N ILE A 210 -4.82 -1.14 -17.36
CA ILE A 210 -5.27 -1.69 -18.64
C ILE A 210 -5.92 -0.64 -19.53
N LEU A 211 -5.12 0.05 -20.34
CA LEU A 211 -5.61 0.96 -21.39
C LEU A 211 -6.09 0.16 -22.61
N LEU A 212 -5.36 -0.92 -22.95
CA LEU A 212 -5.63 -1.74 -24.10
C LEU A 212 -5.78 -3.22 -23.66
N PRO A 213 -7.02 -3.73 -23.51
CA PRO A 213 -7.28 -5.10 -23.04
C PRO A 213 -7.01 -6.17 -24.11
N LEU A 214 -6.53 -5.78 -25.30
CA LEU A 214 -6.25 -6.66 -26.43
C LEU A 214 -4.84 -7.22 -26.36
N ARG A 215 -4.63 -8.43 -26.87
CA ARG A 215 -3.33 -9.10 -26.91
C ARG A 215 -2.58 -8.75 -28.21
N LEU A 216 -2.08 -7.52 -28.30
CA LEU A 216 -1.30 -7.01 -29.44
C LEU A 216 0.23 -7.06 -29.18
N GLY A 217 0.68 -8.01 -28.37
CA GLY A 217 2.10 -8.23 -28.08
C GLY A 217 2.80 -7.02 -27.42
N PRO A 218 3.90 -6.50 -28.02
CA PRO A 218 4.61 -5.35 -27.47
C PRO A 218 3.78 -4.07 -27.37
N ILE A 219 2.82 -3.87 -28.27
CA ILE A 219 1.98 -2.65 -28.33
C ILE A 219 1.10 -2.57 -27.10
N SER A 220 0.35 -3.64 -26.76
CA SER A 220 -0.49 -3.63 -25.56
C SER A 220 0.33 -3.56 -24.28
N ARG A 221 1.49 -4.22 -24.23
CA ARG A 221 2.42 -4.09 -23.09
C ARG A 221 2.90 -2.64 -22.92
N PHE A 222 3.31 -1.98 -23.99
CA PHE A 222 3.72 -0.57 -23.95
C PHE A 222 2.56 0.34 -23.54
N ALA A 223 1.38 0.17 -24.14
CA ALA A 223 0.20 0.96 -23.83
C ALA A 223 -0.22 0.82 -22.36
N ASN A 224 -0.31 -0.42 -21.86
CA ASN A 224 -0.74 -0.69 -20.50
C ASN A 224 0.32 -0.29 -19.46
N ARG A 225 1.60 -0.45 -19.79
CA ARG A 225 2.70 -0.14 -18.88
C ARG A 225 3.00 1.35 -18.78
N PHE A 226 2.90 2.09 -19.90
CA PHE A 226 3.33 3.50 -19.96
C PHE A 226 2.17 4.45 -20.23
N LEU A 227 1.38 4.20 -21.28
CA LEU A 227 0.35 5.16 -21.73
C LEU A 227 -0.84 5.20 -20.76
N ALA A 228 -1.22 4.09 -20.14
CA ALA A 228 -2.31 4.01 -19.18
C ALA A 228 -2.17 5.00 -17.99
N HIS A 229 -0.96 5.46 -17.73
CA HIS A 229 -0.65 6.33 -16.60
C HIS A 229 -0.53 7.81 -16.94
N LEU A 230 -0.59 8.15 -18.24
CA LEU A 230 -0.53 9.55 -18.66
C LEU A 230 -1.81 10.32 -18.24
N PRO A 231 -1.70 11.61 -17.87
CA PRO A 231 -2.78 12.39 -17.26
C PRO A 231 -4.12 12.31 -17.99
N VAL A 232 -4.14 12.32 -19.30
CA VAL A 232 -5.36 12.25 -20.13
C VAL A 232 -5.77 10.78 -20.33
N LEU A 233 -4.83 9.90 -20.67
CA LEU A 233 -5.12 8.51 -21.04
C LEU A 233 -5.57 7.66 -19.83
N ARG A 234 -5.16 7.99 -18.62
CA ARG A 234 -5.63 7.33 -17.40
C ARG A 234 -7.15 7.38 -17.19
N TRP A 235 -7.87 8.28 -17.85
CA TRP A 235 -9.34 8.37 -17.80
C TRP A 235 -10.00 7.27 -18.66
N PHE A 236 -9.27 6.71 -19.61
CA PHE A 236 -9.74 5.70 -20.56
C PHE A 236 -9.24 4.29 -20.20
N VAL A 237 -8.73 4.09 -18.99
CA VAL A 237 -8.35 2.74 -18.53
C VAL A 237 -9.56 1.85 -18.40
N TRP A 238 -9.36 0.57 -18.68
CA TRP A 238 -10.42 -0.44 -18.67
C TRP A 238 -10.84 -0.83 -17.25
N THR A 239 -9.89 -0.88 -16.30
CA THR A 239 -10.15 -1.28 -14.92
C THR A 239 -9.68 -0.24 -13.92
N ASN A 240 -10.47 -0.07 -12.87
CA ASN A 240 -10.09 0.66 -11.65
C ASN A 240 -9.60 -0.33 -10.60
N TRP A 241 -8.63 0.09 -9.80
CA TRP A 241 -8.08 -0.66 -8.68
C TRP A 241 -8.02 0.22 -7.45
N VAL A 242 -8.49 -0.33 -6.34
CA VAL A 242 -8.40 0.30 -5.03
C VAL A 242 -7.74 -0.68 -4.07
N VAL A 243 -6.77 -0.19 -3.31
CA VAL A 243 -6.22 -0.86 -2.14
C VAL A 243 -6.67 -0.08 -0.93
N ALA A 244 -7.34 -0.76 -0.01
CA ALA A 244 -7.85 -0.19 1.22
C ALA A 244 -7.37 -1.00 2.44
N ARG A 245 -7.48 -0.41 3.62
CA ARG A 245 -7.21 -1.06 4.90
C ARG A 245 -8.37 -0.84 5.86
N PRO A 246 -8.55 -1.67 6.87
CA PRO A 246 -9.46 -1.37 7.96
C PRO A 246 -9.06 -0.06 8.64
N ILE A 247 -10.03 0.79 8.98
CA ILE A 247 -9.76 1.94 9.84
C ILE A 247 -9.38 1.39 11.22
N PRO A 248 -8.16 1.68 11.72
CA PRO A 248 -7.68 1.15 12.98
C PRO A 248 -8.56 1.62 14.14
N ARG A 249 -8.70 0.77 15.15
CA ARG A 249 -9.14 1.21 16.47
C ARG A 249 -7.91 1.60 17.27
N ALA A 250 -8.05 2.57 18.18
CA ALA A 250 -6.95 2.97 19.06
C ALA A 250 -6.33 1.74 19.74
N ALA A 251 -5.00 1.71 19.79
CA ALA A 251 -4.28 0.60 20.42
C ALA A 251 -4.64 0.52 21.90
N PRO A 252 -4.91 -0.67 22.44
CA PRO A 252 -5.29 -0.83 23.84
C PRO A 252 -4.13 -0.59 24.82
N SER A 253 -2.87 -0.56 24.34
CA SER A 253 -1.66 -0.37 25.15
C SER A 253 -0.77 0.70 24.48
N LEU A 254 0.06 1.34 25.30
CA LEU A 254 1.09 2.27 24.83
C LEU A 254 2.29 1.45 24.28
N PRO A 255 2.53 1.43 22.97
CA PRO A 255 3.67 0.71 22.39
C PRO A 255 5.00 1.35 22.81
N SER A 256 6.04 0.52 22.91
CA SER A 256 7.41 0.97 23.15
C SER A 256 8.03 1.55 21.88
N VAL A 257 9.02 2.45 22.03
CA VAL A 257 9.68 3.13 20.92
C VAL A 257 11.19 2.96 20.99
N THR A 258 11.81 2.63 19.86
CA THR A 258 13.27 2.83 19.68
C THR A 258 13.49 4.01 18.76
N ILE A 259 14.26 4.99 19.24
CA ILE A 259 14.70 6.15 18.48
C ILE A 259 16.14 5.90 18.04
N VAL A 260 16.38 5.86 16.75
CA VAL A 260 17.71 5.74 16.15
C VAL A 260 18.19 7.14 15.76
N CYS A 261 19.35 7.53 16.28
CA CYS A 261 19.99 8.82 16.01
C CYS A 261 21.31 8.55 15.26
N PRO A 262 21.30 8.59 13.90
CA PRO A 262 22.56 8.53 13.14
C PRO A 262 23.34 9.82 13.34
N CYS A 263 24.59 9.72 13.78
CA CYS A 263 25.43 10.85 14.08
C CYS A 263 26.79 10.77 13.38
N ARG A 264 27.19 11.90 12.77
CA ARG A 264 28.50 12.03 12.14
C ARG A 264 28.94 13.50 12.14
N ASN A 265 30.01 13.81 12.83
CA ASN A 265 30.51 15.16 13.05
C ASN A 265 29.44 16.08 13.68
N GLU A 266 28.81 15.61 14.76
CA GLU A 266 27.70 16.26 15.45
C GLU A 266 28.02 16.50 16.93
N LYS A 267 29.32 16.62 17.29
CA LYS A 267 29.76 16.97 18.61
C LYS A 267 29.07 18.27 19.07
N GLY A 268 28.51 18.26 20.28
CA GLY A 268 27.75 19.38 20.86
C GLY A 268 26.24 19.33 20.60
N ASN A 269 25.75 18.45 19.74
CA ASN A 269 24.32 18.20 19.55
C ASN A 269 23.82 16.98 20.35
N ILE A 270 24.73 16.04 20.67
CA ILE A 270 24.37 14.73 21.27
C ILE A 270 23.76 14.89 22.66
N GLU A 271 24.37 15.70 23.53
CA GLU A 271 23.82 15.94 24.86
C GLU A 271 22.46 16.64 24.81
N GLN A 272 22.30 17.60 23.89
CA GLN A 272 21.02 18.28 23.69
C GLN A 272 19.94 17.32 23.19
N ALA A 273 20.27 16.37 22.31
CA ALA A 273 19.35 15.35 21.86
C ALA A 273 18.77 14.55 23.03
N VAL A 274 19.64 14.14 23.99
CA VAL A 274 19.21 13.37 25.18
C VAL A 274 18.40 14.22 26.14
N ARG A 275 18.86 15.40 26.48
CA ARG A 275 18.17 16.29 27.45
C ARG A 275 16.78 16.72 27.02
N ARG A 276 16.54 16.82 25.70
CA ARG A 276 15.27 17.26 25.12
C ARG A 276 14.41 16.10 24.65
N LEU A 277 14.87 14.85 24.84
CA LEU A 277 14.14 13.67 24.40
C LEU A 277 12.87 13.48 25.26
N PRO A 278 11.66 13.47 24.66
CA PRO A 278 10.46 13.19 25.40
C PRO A 278 10.35 11.71 25.74
N ALA A 279 9.74 11.39 26.87
CA ALA A 279 9.31 10.01 27.15
C ALA A 279 8.15 9.64 26.23
N LEU A 280 8.28 8.55 25.49
CA LEU A 280 7.28 8.06 24.54
C LEU A 280 6.84 6.63 24.89
N GLY A 281 5.54 6.43 24.90
CA GLY A 281 4.96 5.11 25.08
C GLY A 281 5.29 4.48 26.45
N SER A 282 5.33 3.15 26.48
CA SER A 282 5.64 2.39 27.69
C SER A 282 7.15 2.38 28.01
N ARG A 283 8.01 2.54 27.01
CA ARG A 283 9.47 2.60 27.11
C ARG A 283 10.04 3.32 25.89
N THR A 284 11.03 4.17 26.12
CA THR A 284 11.82 4.82 25.07
C THR A 284 13.25 4.31 25.12
N GLU A 285 13.71 3.70 24.05
CA GLU A 285 15.09 3.27 23.80
C GLU A 285 15.73 4.26 22.82
N LEU A 286 16.96 4.70 23.08
CA LEU A 286 17.73 5.58 22.19
C LEU A 286 18.99 4.84 21.71
N ILE A 287 19.18 4.77 20.40
CA ILE A 287 20.37 4.18 19.80
C ILE A 287 21.12 5.23 18.99
N PHE A 288 22.28 5.65 19.48
CA PHE A 288 23.22 6.43 18.69
C PHE A 288 24.01 5.50 17.76
N VAL A 289 24.03 5.83 16.47
CA VAL A 289 24.85 5.10 15.48
C VAL A 289 25.84 6.05 14.88
N GLU A 290 27.09 5.92 15.29
CA GLU A 290 28.19 6.78 14.91
C GLU A 290 28.76 6.38 13.53
N GLY A 291 28.98 7.39 12.68
CA GLY A 291 29.30 7.23 11.26
C GLY A 291 30.73 7.60 10.88
N HIS A 292 31.75 7.18 11.61
CA HIS A 292 33.17 7.47 11.37
C HIS A 292 33.47 8.98 11.37
N SER A 293 33.09 9.66 12.46
CA SER A 293 33.32 11.07 12.67
C SER A 293 34.82 11.40 12.73
N LYS A 294 35.16 12.62 12.37
CA LYS A 294 36.49 13.17 12.46
C LYS A 294 36.68 14.02 13.73
N ASP A 295 35.59 14.29 14.43
CA ASP A 295 35.54 14.99 15.72
C ASP A 295 35.25 13.98 16.85
N ASP A 296 35.11 14.47 18.09
CA ASP A 296 34.87 13.64 19.27
C ASP A 296 33.39 13.19 19.44
N THR A 297 32.60 13.10 18.36
CA THR A 297 31.18 12.70 18.42
C THR A 297 30.99 11.35 19.11
N LEU A 298 31.86 10.34 18.82
CA LEU A 298 31.77 9.02 19.45
C LEU A 298 31.98 9.08 20.96
N ASP A 299 32.98 9.86 21.41
CA ASP A 299 33.29 9.97 22.82
C ASP A 299 32.20 10.73 23.56
N GLU A 300 31.60 11.76 22.94
CA GLU A 300 30.43 12.44 23.48
C GLU A 300 29.23 11.47 23.60
N CYS A 301 28.93 10.64 22.58
CA CYS A 301 27.86 9.63 22.67
C CYS A 301 28.07 8.69 23.87
N ARG A 302 29.28 8.18 24.04
CA ARG A 302 29.65 7.32 25.17
C ARG A 302 29.56 8.02 26.51
N GLY A 303 30.05 9.26 26.57
CA GLY A 303 29.99 10.09 27.77
C GLY A 303 28.57 10.39 28.22
N VAL A 304 27.69 10.74 27.28
CA VAL A 304 26.26 10.99 27.55
C VAL A 304 25.54 9.72 27.97
N ALA A 305 25.80 8.58 27.34
CA ALA A 305 25.21 7.30 27.75
C ALA A 305 25.64 6.92 29.19
N ALA A 306 26.90 7.17 29.57
CA ALA A 306 27.38 6.90 30.91
C ALA A 306 26.82 7.90 31.95
N ALA A 307 26.55 9.15 31.55
CA ALA A 307 26.01 10.20 32.42
C ALA A 307 24.49 10.02 32.70
N HIS A 308 23.78 9.28 31.86
CA HIS A 308 22.34 9.06 31.97
C HIS A 308 21.99 7.56 32.07
N PRO A 309 22.43 6.85 33.15
CA PRO A 309 22.19 5.43 33.33
C PRO A 309 20.70 5.08 33.55
N GLU A 310 19.87 6.07 33.86
CA GLU A 310 18.39 5.94 33.96
C GLU A 310 17.68 5.81 32.62
N LEU A 311 18.37 6.16 31.53
CA LEU A 311 17.85 6.07 30.17
C LEU A 311 18.41 4.83 29.46
N ASP A 312 17.60 4.23 28.61
CA ASP A 312 18.01 3.08 27.80
C ASP A 312 18.75 3.61 26.54
N ILE A 313 20.03 3.92 26.71
CA ILE A 313 20.88 4.46 25.64
C ILE A 313 21.91 3.44 25.19
N LYS A 314 21.94 3.16 23.90
CA LYS A 314 22.96 2.31 23.25
C LYS A 314 23.81 3.15 22.29
N VAL A 315 25.10 2.85 22.23
CA VAL A 315 26.04 3.49 21.30
C VAL A 315 26.65 2.42 20.40
N MET A 316 26.51 2.59 19.10
CA MET A 316 27.02 1.68 18.08
C MET A 316 27.86 2.45 17.06
N VAL A 317 28.79 1.76 16.43
CA VAL A 317 29.57 2.29 15.30
C VAL A 317 29.21 1.50 14.05
N GLN A 318 28.83 2.18 12.98
CA GLN A 318 28.48 1.50 11.73
C GLN A 318 29.74 0.89 11.07
N SER A 319 29.56 -0.19 10.34
CA SER A 319 30.64 -0.81 9.56
C SER A 319 30.73 -0.27 8.12
N GLY A 320 29.60 0.18 7.60
CA GLY A 320 29.48 0.76 6.27
C GLY A 320 29.60 2.28 6.25
N THR A 321 28.97 2.91 5.30
CA THR A 321 29.01 4.38 5.13
C THR A 321 27.63 4.93 4.78
N GLY A 322 27.39 6.19 5.21
CA GLY A 322 26.15 6.90 4.92
C GLY A 322 25.05 6.70 5.98
N LYS A 323 24.08 7.61 5.99
CA LYS A 323 22.97 7.62 6.94
C LYS A 323 22.12 6.33 6.84
N GLY A 324 21.90 5.84 5.62
CA GLY A 324 21.09 4.63 5.39
C GLY A 324 21.66 3.38 6.08
N ASP A 325 23.00 3.23 6.09
CA ASP A 325 23.66 2.12 6.78
C ASP A 325 23.50 2.25 8.30
N ALA A 326 23.70 3.46 8.84
CA ALA A 326 23.51 3.74 10.27
C ALA A 326 22.08 3.45 10.74
N VAL A 327 21.07 3.88 9.98
CA VAL A 327 19.67 3.62 10.29
C VAL A 327 19.37 2.11 10.25
N ARG A 328 19.86 1.39 9.25
CA ARG A 328 19.69 -0.07 9.14
C ARG A 328 20.31 -0.81 10.32
N LEU A 329 21.51 -0.40 10.73
CA LEU A 329 22.19 -0.98 11.90
C LEU A 329 21.39 -0.74 13.17
N GLY A 330 20.95 0.50 13.41
CA GLY A 330 20.15 0.84 14.58
C GLY A 330 18.82 0.09 14.60
N PHE A 331 18.10 0.03 13.49
CA PHE A 331 16.84 -0.69 13.39
C PHE A 331 16.98 -2.21 13.56
N ALA A 332 18.11 -2.79 13.16
CA ALA A 332 18.40 -4.21 13.37
C ALA A 332 18.58 -4.58 14.85
N HIS A 333 19.02 -3.62 15.67
CA HIS A 333 19.27 -3.82 17.11
C HIS A 333 18.15 -3.22 18.00
N ALA A 334 17.15 -2.62 17.39
CA ALA A 334 16.03 -2.00 18.08
C ALA A 334 15.10 -3.04 18.71
N THR A 335 14.64 -2.74 19.94
CA THR A 335 13.75 -3.61 20.71
C THR A 335 12.33 -3.08 20.84
N GLY A 336 12.11 -1.79 20.57
CA GLY A 336 10.79 -1.15 20.63
C GLY A 336 9.81 -1.67 19.57
N ASP A 337 8.53 -1.51 19.81
CA ASP A 337 7.44 -1.86 18.88
C ASP A 337 7.41 -0.91 17.68
N MET A 338 7.79 0.35 17.89
CA MET A 338 7.97 1.38 16.87
C MET A 338 9.44 1.73 16.69
N LEU A 339 9.83 2.01 15.45
CA LEU A 339 11.15 2.48 15.06
C LEU A 339 11.03 3.91 14.56
N MET A 340 11.83 4.82 15.13
CA MET A 340 11.81 6.24 14.82
C MET A 340 13.22 6.73 14.51
N ILE A 341 13.35 7.65 13.55
CA ILE A 341 14.62 8.31 13.22
C ILE A 341 14.58 9.74 13.76
N LEU A 342 15.62 10.12 14.49
CA LEU A 342 15.90 11.49 14.89
C LEU A 342 17.28 11.91 14.34
N ASP A 343 17.32 12.90 13.46
CA ASP A 343 18.58 13.42 12.96
C ASP A 343 19.33 14.15 14.08
N ALA A 344 20.63 13.85 14.23
CA ALA A 344 21.48 14.41 15.31
C ALA A 344 21.67 15.93 15.22
N ASP A 345 21.42 16.53 14.05
CA ASP A 345 21.46 17.98 13.85
C ASP A 345 20.28 18.74 14.50
N LEU A 346 19.31 18.01 15.05
CA LEU A 346 18.10 18.52 15.70
C LEU A 346 17.32 19.55 14.86
N SER A 347 17.44 19.47 13.55
CA SER A 347 16.68 20.31 12.62
C SER A 347 15.17 20.09 12.73
N VAL A 348 14.76 18.88 13.12
CA VAL A 348 13.45 18.58 13.70
C VAL A 348 13.62 18.49 15.21
N ALA A 349 12.86 19.27 15.95
CA ALA A 349 12.99 19.32 17.39
C ALA A 349 12.56 17.99 18.04
N PRO A 350 13.32 17.47 19.04
CA PRO A 350 12.90 16.28 19.78
C PRO A 350 11.51 16.42 20.39
N GLU A 351 11.10 17.62 20.76
CA GLU A 351 9.77 17.96 21.30
C GLU A 351 8.63 17.74 20.28
N ASP A 352 8.94 17.60 18.99
CA ASP A 352 7.94 17.29 17.95
C ASP A 352 7.66 15.79 17.82
N LEU A 353 8.51 14.91 18.39
CA LEU A 353 8.39 13.45 18.27
C LEU A 353 7.06 12.88 18.81
N PRO A 354 6.44 13.42 19.89
CA PRO A 354 5.12 12.96 20.34
C PRO A 354 4.06 12.99 19.25
N GLN A 355 4.04 13.97 18.34
CA GLN A 355 3.06 14.06 17.26
C GLN A 355 3.19 12.88 16.29
N PHE A 356 4.40 12.39 16.04
CA PHE A 356 4.66 11.22 15.20
C PHE A 356 4.20 9.94 15.89
N TYR A 357 4.50 9.83 17.21
CA TYR A 357 4.05 8.72 18.03
C TYR A 357 2.53 8.64 18.06
N ASP A 358 1.84 9.74 18.32
CA ASP A 358 0.38 9.82 18.40
C ASP A 358 -0.29 9.48 17.06
N ALA A 359 0.30 9.90 15.94
CA ALA A 359 -0.19 9.56 14.61
C ALA A 359 -0.12 8.05 14.33
N MET A 360 0.91 7.37 14.84
CA MET A 360 1.04 5.91 14.74
C MET A 360 0.04 5.19 15.65
N VAL A 361 -0.06 5.62 16.91
CA VAL A 361 -0.94 4.98 17.92
C VAL A 361 -2.41 5.16 17.59
N SER A 362 -2.80 6.34 17.11
CA SER A 362 -4.17 6.60 16.64
C SER A 362 -4.51 5.86 15.35
N GLY A 363 -3.50 5.29 14.68
CA GLY A 363 -3.67 4.63 13.39
C GLY A 363 -3.87 5.59 12.21
N ALA A 364 -3.60 6.88 12.37
CA ALA A 364 -3.65 7.85 11.27
C ALA A 364 -2.70 7.46 10.13
N GLY A 365 -1.52 6.90 10.47
CA GLY A 365 -0.55 6.36 9.52
C GLY A 365 0.04 5.02 9.97
N GLU A 366 0.61 4.28 9.03
CA GLU A 366 1.42 3.07 9.28
C GLU A 366 2.90 3.33 9.00
N PHE A 367 3.15 4.35 8.18
CA PHE A 367 4.45 4.96 7.96
C PHE A 367 4.27 6.47 8.08
N VAL A 368 4.86 7.07 9.10
CA VAL A 368 4.73 8.51 9.38
C VAL A 368 6.07 9.19 9.13
N MET A 369 6.05 10.31 8.41
CA MET A 369 7.24 11.08 8.08
C MET A 369 7.04 12.58 8.33
N GLY A 370 8.13 13.31 8.57
CA GLY A 370 8.07 14.75 8.74
C GLY A 370 7.91 15.48 7.40
N SER A 371 7.27 16.65 7.43
CA SER A 371 7.22 17.58 6.30
C SER A 371 7.60 18.99 6.75
N ARG A 372 8.70 19.51 6.19
CA ARG A 372 9.22 20.84 6.47
C ARG A 372 8.60 21.93 5.60
N LEU A 373 7.77 21.55 4.62
CA LEU A 373 7.28 22.44 3.56
C LEU A 373 5.90 23.04 3.86
N VAL A 374 5.36 22.81 5.05
CA VAL A 374 4.02 23.29 5.43
C VAL A 374 4.10 24.61 6.20
N TYR A 375 4.99 24.69 7.18
CA TYR A 375 5.19 25.94 7.94
C TYR A 375 6.18 26.88 7.26
N THR A 376 6.09 28.16 7.59
CA THR A 376 7.11 29.15 7.21
C THR A 376 8.45 28.72 7.81
N MET A 377 9.44 28.57 6.95
CA MET A 377 10.80 28.23 7.35
C MET A 377 11.62 29.48 7.63
N ASP A 378 12.63 29.34 8.48
CA ASP A 378 13.67 30.35 8.59
C ASP A 378 14.29 30.59 7.19
N PRO A 379 14.47 31.86 6.74
CA PRO A 379 14.99 32.15 5.40
C PRO A 379 16.34 31.50 5.09
N LYS A 380 17.12 31.17 6.12
CA LYS A 380 18.43 30.51 6.00
C LYS A 380 18.32 28.96 6.05
N ALA A 381 17.22 28.41 6.54
CA ALA A 381 17.09 26.97 6.76
C ALA A 381 17.06 26.16 5.46
N MET A 382 16.48 26.70 4.36
CA MET A 382 16.45 26.04 3.07
C MET A 382 16.62 27.02 1.91
N ARG A 383 17.59 26.74 1.03
CA ARG A 383 17.82 27.56 -0.16
C ARG A 383 16.71 27.36 -1.20
N PHE A 384 16.37 28.43 -1.94
CA PHE A 384 15.25 28.44 -2.92
C PHE A 384 15.27 27.28 -3.91
N LEU A 385 16.43 26.95 -4.50
CA LEU A 385 16.54 25.82 -5.45
C LEU A 385 16.31 24.47 -4.80
N ASN A 386 16.68 24.28 -3.52
CA ASN A 386 16.41 23.07 -2.78
C ASN A 386 14.90 22.93 -2.48
N LEU A 387 14.23 24.04 -2.19
CA LEU A 387 12.77 24.08 -2.02
C LEU A 387 12.04 23.68 -3.31
N LEU A 388 12.46 24.22 -4.45
CA LEU A 388 11.86 23.89 -5.75
C LEU A 388 12.10 22.41 -6.12
N GLY A 389 13.33 21.93 -5.91
CA GLY A 389 13.68 20.53 -6.13
C GLY A 389 12.85 19.59 -5.25
N ASN A 390 12.74 19.90 -3.94
CA ASN A 390 11.97 19.07 -3.01
C ASN A 390 10.47 19.01 -3.40
N ARG A 391 9.86 20.14 -3.79
CA ARG A 391 8.49 20.19 -4.31
C ARG A 391 8.30 19.35 -5.57
N PHE A 392 9.25 19.43 -6.49
CA PHE A 392 9.24 18.63 -7.73
C PHE A 392 9.29 17.13 -7.41
N PHE A 393 10.24 16.69 -6.57
CA PHE A 393 10.35 15.29 -6.17
C PHE A 393 9.15 14.82 -5.34
N GLY A 394 8.60 15.67 -4.47
CA GLY A 394 7.38 15.37 -3.72
C GLY A 394 6.20 15.07 -4.64
N LEU A 395 5.98 15.94 -5.65
CA LEU A 395 4.94 15.72 -6.65
C LEU A 395 5.18 14.45 -7.48
N LEU A 396 6.41 14.27 -7.97
CA LEU A 396 6.79 13.09 -8.75
C LEU A 396 6.56 11.80 -7.97
N LEU A 397 7.04 11.73 -6.73
CA LEU A 397 6.86 10.55 -5.89
C LEU A 397 5.41 10.34 -5.48
N SER A 398 4.63 11.40 -5.25
CA SER A 398 3.19 11.27 -5.00
C SER A 398 2.48 10.53 -6.14
N VAL A 399 2.83 10.86 -7.39
CA VAL A 399 2.29 10.17 -8.58
C VAL A 399 2.77 8.73 -8.64
N LEU A 400 4.07 8.48 -8.43
CA LEU A 400 4.67 7.15 -8.53
C LEU A 400 4.15 6.19 -7.46
N ILE A 401 3.95 6.68 -6.24
CA ILE A 401 3.51 5.89 -5.09
C ILE A 401 1.98 5.79 -5.03
N GLY A 402 1.27 6.80 -5.55
CA GLY A 402 -0.19 6.88 -5.48
C GLY A 402 -0.72 7.36 -4.12
N GLN A 403 0.13 8.01 -3.32
CA GLN A 403 -0.21 8.66 -2.06
C GLN A 403 0.45 10.05 -1.99
N PRO A 404 -0.19 11.05 -1.37
CA PRO A 404 0.38 12.40 -1.31
C PRO A 404 1.63 12.44 -0.44
N ILE A 405 2.74 12.94 -1.01
CA ILE A 405 4.01 13.21 -0.32
C ILE A 405 4.46 14.61 -0.73
N LYS A 406 4.82 15.44 0.25
CA LYS A 406 5.32 16.81 0.03
C LYS A 406 6.82 16.93 0.23
N ASP A 407 7.36 16.29 1.29
CA ASP A 407 8.77 16.39 1.67
C ASP A 407 9.43 14.99 1.70
N THR A 408 10.21 14.69 0.69
CA THR A 408 10.86 13.38 0.54
C THR A 408 12.16 13.25 1.33
N LEU A 409 12.72 14.38 1.78
CA LEU A 409 14.05 14.47 2.39
C LEU A 409 14.03 14.84 3.88
N CYS A 410 12.85 14.88 4.52
CA CYS A 410 12.79 14.99 5.97
C CYS A 410 13.28 13.70 6.62
N GLY A 411 14.31 13.78 7.46
CA GLY A 411 14.93 12.58 8.04
C GLY A 411 14.07 11.88 9.08
N THR A 412 13.18 12.60 9.79
CA THR A 412 12.31 12.00 10.80
C THR A 412 11.26 11.12 10.16
N LYS A 413 11.32 9.83 10.45
CA LYS A 413 10.39 8.79 9.96
C LYS A 413 10.09 7.81 11.06
N VAL A 414 8.86 7.29 11.06
CA VAL A 414 8.39 6.30 12.02
C VAL A 414 7.69 5.16 11.29
N ILE A 415 7.99 3.94 11.71
CA ILE A 415 7.41 2.71 11.17
C ILE A 415 7.24 1.68 12.29
N TRP A 416 6.25 0.80 12.20
CA TRP A 416 6.17 -0.35 13.08
C TRP A 416 7.33 -1.33 12.84
N ARG A 417 7.95 -1.86 13.91
CA ARG A 417 9.07 -2.80 13.80
C ARG A 417 8.74 -4.02 12.94
N LEU A 418 7.51 -4.52 13.03
CA LEU A 418 7.08 -5.64 12.20
C LEU A 418 6.96 -5.26 10.72
N ASP A 419 6.45 -4.07 10.40
CA ASP A 419 6.36 -3.59 9.01
C ASP A 419 7.75 -3.32 8.44
N TYR A 420 8.67 -2.81 9.26
CA TYR A 420 10.08 -2.69 8.88
C TYR A 420 10.74 -4.06 8.60
N ALA A 421 10.42 -5.09 9.40
CA ALA A 421 10.95 -6.44 9.13
C ALA A 421 10.49 -6.97 7.77
N HIS A 422 9.22 -6.76 7.39
CA HIS A 422 8.72 -7.10 6.06
C HIS A 422 9.39 -6.27 4.96
N LEU A 423 9.58 -4.96 5.20
CA LEU A 423 10.30 -4.07 4.28
C LEU A 423 11.74 -4.55 4.08
N ALA A 424 12.45 -4.84 5.15
CA ALA A 424 13.83 -5.32 5.10
C ALA A 424 13.97 -6.65 4.34
N ALA A 425 13.05 -7.60 4.56
CA ALA A 425 12.99 -8.86 3.83
C ALA A 425 12.74 -8.65 2.32
N GLY A 426 11.95 -7.63 1.96
CA GLY A 426 11.63 -7.26 0.58
C GLY A 426 12.64 -6.34 -0.10
N ARG A 427 13.71 -5.91 0.57
CA ARG A 427 14.65 -4.89 0.06
C ARG A 427 15.30 -5.27 -1.26
N ALA A 428 15.55 -6.55 -1.51
CA ALA A 428 16.11 -7.05 -2.77
C ALA A 428 15.28 -6.62 -4.01
N HIS A 429 13.99 -6.30 -3.83
CA HIS A 429 13.13 -5.80 -4.90
C HIS A 429 13.64 -4.49 -5.49
N PHE A 430 14.19 -3.59 -4.67
CA PHE A 430 14.74 -2.31 -5.12
C PHE A 430 16.25 -2.35 -5.31
N GLY A 431 16.96 -3.20 -4.57
CA GLY A 431 18.40 -3.26 -4.50
C GLY A 431 19.01 -2.30 -3.49
N ASP A 432 20.30 -2.36 -3.29
CA ASP A 432 21.05 -1.46 -2.40
C ASP A 432 21.50 -0.20 -3.19
N PHE A 433 20.67 0.81 -3.20
CA PHE A 433 20.84 2.00 -4.04
C PHE A 433 20.76 3.32 -3.28
N ASP A 434 20.28 3.29 -2.01
CA ASP A 434 19.98 4.49 -1.25
C ASP A 434 20.98 4.74 -0.12
N PRO A 435 21.92 5.67 -0.30
CA PRO A 435 22.87 6.03 0.76
C PRO A 435 22.24 6.83 1.91
N TYR A 436 21.05 7.44 1.68
CA TYR A 436 20.37 8.25 2.69
C TYR A 436 19.47 7.39 3.59
N GLY A 437 18.96 6.25 3.09
CA GLY A 437 17.99 5.39 3.77
C GLY A 437 16.55 5.90 3.76
N ASP A 438 16.32 7.08 3.20
CA ASP A 438 15.01 7.73 3.16
C ASP A 438 14.09 7.09 2.12
N PHE A 439 14.64 6.82 0.93
CA PHE A 439 13.90 6.27 -0.21
C PHE A 439 13.66 4.78 -0.07
N ASP A 440 14.60 4.05 0.52
CA ASP A 440 14.43 2.64 0.89
C ASP A 440 13.17 2.45 1.75
N LEU A 441 13.00 3.31 2.77
CA LEU A 441 11.83 3.29 3.64
C LEU A 441 10.54 3.70 2.91
N ILE A 442 10.56 4.80 2.14
CA ILE A 442 9.39 5.30 1.41
C ILE A 442 8.90 4.27 0.36
N PHE A 443 9.84 3.72 -0.42
CA PHE A 443 9.49 2.75 -1.48
C PHE A 443 9.07 1.41 -0.90
N GLY A 444 9.71 0.98 0.18
CA GLY A 444 9.32 -0.21 0.92
C GLY A 444 7.92 -0.08 1.52
N ALA A 445 7.60 1.05 2.16
CA ALA A 445 6.29 1.35 2.69
C ALA A 445 5.21 1.35 1.57
N ALA A 446 5.53 1.97 0.42
CA ALA A 446 4.64 1.99 -0.74
C ALA A 446 4.42 0.59 -1.32
N LYS A 447 5.45 -0.26 -1.38
CA LYS A 447 5.37 -1.65 -1.87
C LYS A 447 4.49 -2.51 -0.95
N LEU A 448 4.59 -2.30 0.35
CA LEU A 448 3.75 -2.97 1.36
C LEU A 448 2.33 -2.37 1.47
N ASN A 449 2.01 -1.37 0.66
CA ASN A 449 0.74 -0.64 0.73
C ASN A 449 0.45 -0.07 2.12
N LEU A 450 1.49 0.43 2.81
CA LEU A 450 1.32 1.11 4.09
C LEU A 450 0.69 2.49 3.86
N ARG A 451 -0.17 2.91 4.78
CA ARG A 451 -0.70 4.27 4.79
C ARG A 451 0.40 5.25 5.19
N ILE A 452 0.83 6.09 4.25
CA ILE A 452 1.85 7.12 4.45
C ILE A 452 1.18 8.41 4.89
N VAL A 453 1.67 9.00 5.99
CA VAL A 453 1.18 10.28 6.52
C VAL A 453 2.35 11.21 6.82
N GLU A 454 2.19 12.49 6.53
CA GLU A 454 3.17 13.52 6.84
C GLU A 454 2.73 14.37 8.03
N ILE A 455 3.64 14.56 8.98
CA ILE A 455 3.48 15.48 10.12
C ILE A 455 4.23 16.77 9.80
N PRO A 456 3.54 17.91 9.75
CA PRO A 456 4.19 19.20 9.58
C PRO A 456 5.12 19.52 10.76
N VAL A 457 6.39 19.83 10.46
CA VAL A 457 7.39 20.21 11.45
C VAL A 457 7.95 21.58 11.14
N ARG A 458 8.37 22.33 12.19
CA ARG A 458 9.09 23.58 12.02
C ARG A 458 10.56 23.29 11.81
N TYR A 459 11.07 23.58 10.62
CA TYR A 459 12.47 23.37 10.27
C TYR A 459 13.32 24.52 10.82
N ARG A 460 14.27 24.18 11.71
CA ARG A 460 15.16 25.12 12.35
C ARG A 460 16.53 25.13 11.67
N GLU A 461 17.23 26.24 11.75
CA GLU A 461 18.64 26.32 11.34
C GLU A 461 19.50 25.43 12.24
N ARG A 462 20.44 24.74 11.66
CA ARG A 462 21.41 23.90 12.41
C ARG A 462 22.25 24.76 13.32
N THR A 463 22.48 24.30 14.54
CA THR A 463 23.34 24.98 15.52
C THR A 463 24.81 24.59 15.38
N TYR A 464 25.09 23.36 14.82
CA TYR A 464 26.44 22.82 14.65
C TYR A 464 26.54 22.04 13.32
N GLY A 465 27.76 21.95 12.74
CA GLY A 465 28.05 21.19 11.54
C GLY A 465 27.71 21.91 10.22
N ALA A 466 28.09 21.31 9.09
CA ALA A 466 27.83 21.81 7.75
C ALA A 466 26.91 20.79 6.98
N PRO A 467 26.05 21.31 6.08
CA PRO A 467 25.23 20.42 5.24
C PRO A 467 26.11 19.55 4.34
N ASN A 468 25.94 18.24 4.42
CA ASN A 468 26.67 17.26 3.58
C ASN A 468 26.01 17.04 2.21
N ILE A 469 25.19 17.97 1.71
CA ILE A 469 24.41 17.82 0.47
C ILE A 469 25.07 18.56 -0.69
N SER A 470 25.41 17.82 -1.74
CA SER A 470 25.92 18.31 -3.04
C SER A 470 24.76 18.43 -4.04
N ARG A 471 24.30 19.65 -4.34
CA ARG A 471 23.05 19.94 -5.06
C ARG A 471 22.86 19.18 -6.39
N PHE A 472 23.88 19.14 -7.22
CA PHE A 472 23.77 18.53 -8.55
C PHE A 472 23.94 17.01 -8.50
N ALA A 473 24.90 16.53 -7.71
CA ALA A 473 25.12 15.09 -7.55
C ALA A 473 23.92 14.42 -6.88
N ASP A 474 23.40 15.03 -5.81
CA ASP A 474 22.24 14.50 -5.10
C ASP A 474 20.95 14.64 -5.91
N GLY A 475 20.77 15.74 -6.64
CA GLY A 475 19.64 15.89 -7.59
C GLY A 475 19.61 14.82 -8.67
N TRP A 476 20.78 14.49 -9.23
CA TRP A 476 20.91 13.37 -10.17
C TRP A 476 20.60 12.01 -9.54
N LEU A 477 21.08 11.79 -8.33
CA LEU A 477 20.80 10.57 -7.57
C LEU A 477 19.30 10.43 -7.30
N LEU A 478 18.62 11.51 -6.89
CA LEU A 478 17.17 11.53 -6.68
C LEU A 478 16.39 11.21 -7.96
N LEU A 479 16.81 11.72 -9.13
CA LEU A 479 16.22 11.36 -10.41
C LEU A 479 16.40 9.87 -10.71
N ARG A 480 17.60 9.34 -10.50
CA ARG A 480 17.89 7.91 -10.67
C ARG A 480 17.02 7.03 -9.75
N MET A 481 16.87 7.42 -8.49
CA MET A 481 15.99 6.76 -7.53
C MET A 481 14.52 6.83 -7.95
N SER A 482 14.06 7.99 -8.43
CA SER A 482 12.71 8.16 -8.96
C SER A 482 12.47 7.31 -10.20
N ALA A 483 13.45 7.17 -11.09
CA ALA A 483 13.37 6.28 -12.24
C ALA A 483 13.30 4.80 -11.84
N LEU A 484 14.03 4.41 -10.79
CA LEU A 484 13.96 3.08 -10.20
C LEU A 484 12.56 2.82 -9.62
N ALA A 485 12.02 3.77 -8.84
CA ALA A 485 10.66 3.69 -8.29
C ALA A 485 9.62 3.60 -9.40
N ALA A 486 9.77 4.41 -10.48
CA ALA A 486 8.91 4.31 -11.64
C ALA A 486 8.92 2.89 -12.24
N GLY A 487 10.10 2.30 -12.42
CA GLY A 487 10.24 0.95 -12.96
C GLY A 487 9.69 -0.16 -12.05
N ARG A 488 9.84 -0.02 -10.73
CA ARG A 488 9.56 -1.06 -9.74
C ARG A 488 8.22 -0.93 -9.04
N LEU A 489 7.64 0.27 -8.97
CA LEU A 489 6.35 0.53 -8.31
C LEU A 489 5.26 0.98 -9.28
N PHE A 490 5.61 1.81 -10.26
CA PHE A 490 4.62 2.44 -11.13
C PHE A 490 4.36 1.63 -12.39
N PHE A 491 5.41 1.10 -13.00
CA PHE A 491 5.37 0.32 -14.23
C PHE A 491 5.61 -1.18 -14.00
N ALA A 492 5.55 -1.66 -12.76
CA ALA A 492 5.86 -3.04 -12.42
C ALA A 492 4.76 -4.05 -12.81
N ALA A 493 3.56 -3.56 -13.08
CA ALA A 493 2.37 -4.33 -13.41
C ALA A 493 2.16 -4.50 -14.91
#